data_9f5c88ba2cc2b238a2f1d13a5f5f284d
#
_entry.id   9f5c88ba2cc2b238a2f1d13a5f5f284d
#
_cell.length_a   1.000
_cell.length_b   1.000
_cell.length_c   1.000
_cell.angle_alpha   90.00
_cell.angle_beta   90.00
_cell.angle_gamma   90.00
#
_symmetry.space_group_name_H-M   'P 1'
#
loop_
_entity.id
_entity.type
_entity.pdbx_description
1 polymer ?
#
loop_
_entity_poly.entity_id
_entity_poly.type
_entity_poly.pdbx_seq_one_letter_code
_entity_poly.pdbx_strand_id
1 'polypeptide(L)'
;MKNPSDMTDLDLIIIGGGPAGLTAGLYAARADMKVLLLDSKGTGGEILNTDLIEDYPGFESVTGAELAQKMADHATKFGLKIETHKPVKGVRSEGDRKIVTLEDGTELSAYAVIVTVGGEPTKLGIVGEKEYHGRGVSYCAVCDGAFFKGADLAVIGGGDSAFQEGLFLTRFAKKLYVVHRRNEFRAQAILQDRLLGMEKVEPITPAEVKEIGGNGDVKWIDIDRDGKTERVKVEGVFVFIGFKPVGRYLFKEHIEHDKNGYLITDQYMRTSIPGVYAAGDTRAQLAKQITTAVGDATTAVLHAERYIEELKDLERAFPSEPRDVVAQTASKAELQVYAPGDIVLKEGDAADRFYMIIKGEAEATQRGPDGSQVVINRFGPGDYFGEIGLLNDAPRLATVRAKTSLEVMALDRDSFARLLKSSQATEDEVRRVAAGRTRAASPR
;
A
#
# COMPACT_ATOMS: atom_id res chain seq x y z
N MET A 1 -11.34 15.09 25.99
CA MET A 1 -11.02 15.56 24.65
C MET A 1 -9.53 15.83 24.63
N LYS A 2 -8.74 15.04 23.91
CA LYS A 2 -7.29 15.29 23.75
C LYS A 2 -7.10 16.48 22.81
N ASN A 3 -6.08 17.29 23.08
CA ASN A 3 -5.79 18.55 22.38
C ASN A 3 -5.55 18.31 20.88
N PRO A 4 -5.95 19.23 19.96
CA PRO A 4 -5.64 19.14 18.52
C PRO A 4 -4.12 18.97 18.22
N SER A 5 -3.25 19.43 19.14
CA SER A 5 -1.78 19.24 19.03
C SER A 5 -1.31 17.79 19.10
N ASP A 6 -2.09 16.85 19.63
CA ASP A 6 -1.75 15.43 19.70
C ASP A 6 -1.94 14.67 18.38
N MET A 7 -2.59 15.30 17.38
CA MET A 7 -2.87 14.70 16.05
C MET A 7 -1.91 15.17 14.94
N THR A 8 -0.98 16.06 15.26
CA THR A 8 -0.04 16.64 14.29
C THR A 8 1.28 15.89 14.16
N ASP A 9 1.53 14.87 14.99
CA ASP A 9 2.80 14.14 15.01
C ASP A 9 2.57 12.62 15.03
N LEU A 10 2.04 12.10 13.90
CA LEU A 10 1.80 10.67 13.70
C LEU A 10 3.05 10.01 13.09
N ASP A 11 3.24 8.73 13.42
CA ASP A 11 4.20 7.89 12.71
C ASP A 11 3.62 7.48 11.34
N LEU A 12 2.36 7.07 11.30
CA LEU A 12 1.71 6.52 10.12
C LEU A 12 0.26 6.97 9.98
N ILE A 13 -0.13 7.35 8.76
CA ILE A 13 -1.52 7.50 8.38
C ILE A 13 -1.87 6.42 7.34
N ILE A 14 -3.00 5.73 7.56
CA ILE A 14 -3.56 4.74 6.64
C ILE A 14 -4.81 5.36 6.00
N ILE A 15 -4.91 5.33 4.67
CA ILE A 15 -6.02 5.90 3.92
C ILE A 15 -6.81 4.78 3.27
N GLY A 16 -8.02 4.52 3.78
CA GLY A 16 -8.93 3.46 3.35
C GLY A 16 -9.09 2.36 4.41
N GLY A 17 -10.33 2.08 4.80
CA GLY A 17 -10.72 1.16 5.88
C GLY A 17 -11.15 -0.23 5.40
N GLY A 18 -10.74 -0.66 4.20
CA GLY A 18 -10.95 -2.02 3.71
C GLY A 18 -10.01 -3.04 4.39
N PRO A 19 -10.02 -4.32 3.97
CA PRO A 19 -9.18 -5.38 4.56
C PRO A 19 -7.69 -5.03 4.63
N ALA A 20 -7.14 -4.38 3.58
CA ALA A 20 -5.76 -3.92 3.58
C ALA A 20 -5.53 -2.87 4.68
N GLY A 21 -6.37 -1.84 4.77
CA GLY A 21 -6.22 -0.78 5.77
C GLY A 21 -6.38 -1.27 7.19
N LEU A 22 -7.38 -2.11 7.46
CA LEU A 22 -7.60 -2.69 8.78
C LEU A 22 -6.43 -3.59 9.20
N THR A 23 -5.86 -4.37 8.27
CA THR A 23 -4.66 -5.18 8.52
C THR A 23 -3.44 -4.30 8.77
N ALA A 24 -3.22 -3.29 7.95
CA ALA A 24 -2.13 -2.33 8.17
C ALA A 24 -2.25 -1.69 9.56
N GLY A 25 -3.46 -1.25 9.93
CA GLY A 25 -3.72 -0.65 11.23
C GLY A 25 -3.48 -1.59 12.41
N LEU A 26 -3.86 -2.87 12.27
CA LEU A 26 -3.59 -3.90 13.28
C LEU A 26 -2.09 -4.07 13.52
N TYR A 27 -1.30 -4.22 12.46
CA TYR A 27 0.14 -4.43 12.59
C TYR A 27 0.85 -3.19 13.12
N ALA A 28 0.49 -1.99 12.64
CA ALA A 28 1.04 -0.74 13.13
C ALA A 28 0.73 -0.49 14.62
N ALA A 29 -0.51 -0.74 15.05
CA ALA A 29 -0.90 -0.62 16.45
C ALA A 29 -0.16 -1.63 17.36
N ARG A 30 0.09 -2.84 16.86
CA ARG A 30 0.88 -3.85 17.59
C ARG A 30 2.36 -3.51 17.70
N ALA A 31 2.88 -2.73 16.74
CA ALA A 31 4.23 -2.17 16.78
C ALA A 31 4.33 -0.88 17.61
N ASP A 32 3.29 -0.53 18.37
CA ASP A 32 3.20 0.68 19.21
C ASP A 32 3.42 2.00 18.44
N MET A 33 3.12 1.99 17.13
CA MET A 33 3.19 3.20 16.30
C MET A 33 2.02 4.14 16.60
N LYS A 34 2.27 5.44 16.54
CA LYS A 34 1.21 6.46 16.54
C LYS A 34 0.49 6.46 15.20
N VAL A 35 -0.50 5.59 15.05
CA VAL A 35 -1.20 5.32 13.79
C VAL A 35 -2.63 5.85 13.80
N LEU A 36 -3.06 6.40 12.65
CA LEU A 36 -4.43 6.81 12.39
C LEU A 36 -4.90 6.20 11.06
N LEU A 37 -6.08 5.54 11.09
CA LEU A 37 -6.75 5.10 9.88
C LEU A 37 -7.89 6.06 9.56
N LEU A 38 -7.93 6.54 8.32
CA LEU A 38 -8.97 7.41 7.76
C LEU A 38 -9.78 6.67 6.71
N ASP A 39 -11.10 6.73 6.81
CA ASP A 39 -11.98 6.22 5.77
C ASP A 39 -13.08 7.25 5.42
N SER A 40 -13.45 7.31 4.15
CA SER A 40 -14.45 8.25 3.64
C SER A 40 -15.90 7.87 3.97
N LYS A 41 -16.12 6.57 4.27
CA LYS A 41 -17.47 6.01 4.54
C LYS A 41 -17.48 5.33 5.91
N GLY A 42 -17.08 4.07 5.94
CA GLY A 42 -17.02 3.21 7.10
C GLY A 42 -16.09 2.03 6.83
N THR A 43 -15.69 1.30 7.88
CA THR A 43 -14.77 0.17 7.75
C THR A 43 -15.39 -0.98 6.97
N GLY A 44 -14.54 -1.69 6.20
CA GLY A 44 -14.90 -2.87 5.43
C GLY A 44 -14.62 -2.75 3.93
N GLY A 45 -14.80 -1.56 3.35
CA GLY A 45 -14.58 -1.34 1.92
C GLY A 45 -15.46 -2.27 1.07
N GLU A 46 -14.90 -2.81 -0.02
CA GLU A 46 -15.65 -3.61 -1.00
C GLU A 46 -16.18 -4.96 -0.45
N ILE A 47 -15.63 -5.51 0.63
CA ILE A 47 -16.16 -6.76 1.19
C ILE A 47 -17.56 -6.60 1.80
N LEU A 48 -17.97 -5.36 2.12
CA LEU A 48 -19.35 -5.08 2.55
C LEU A 48 -20.37 -5.36 1.45
N ASN A 49 -19.94 -5.36 0.19
CA ASN A 49 -20.77 -5.64 -0.97
C ASN A 49 -20.88 -7.13 -1.27
N THR A 50 -20.21 -8.01 -0.50
CA THR A 50 -20.19 -9.46 -0.69
C THR A 50 -20.98 -10.12 0.44
N ASP A 51 -22.03 -10.84 0.10
CA ASP A 51 -22.88 -11.53 1.10
C ASP A 51 -22.14 -12.71 1.74
N LEU A 52 -21.46 -13.53 0.94
CA LEU A 52 -20.77 -14.74 1.38
C LEU A 52 -19.36 -14.81 0.81
N ILE A 53 -18.39 -14.94 1.70
CA ILE A 53 -16.97 -15.13 1.41
C ILE A 53 -16.62 -16.57 1.78
N GLU A 54 -16.19 -17.37 0.80
CA GLU A 54 -15.80 -18.78 0.96
C GLU A 54 -14.31 -19.03 0.63
N ASP A 55 -13.57 -17.97 0.29
CA ASP A 55 -12.18 -18.03 -0.17
C ASP A 55 -11.19 -17.29 0.75
N TYR A 56 -11.61 -16.98 1.99
CA TYR A 56 -10.73 -16.40 3.00
C TYR A 56 -10.30 -17.49 4.01
N PRO A 57 -9.02 -17.92 3.99
CA PRO A 57 -8.53 -19.01 4.85
C PRO A 57 -8.79 -18.75 6.34
N GLY A 58 -9.31 -19.77 7.04
CA GLY A 58 -9.71 -19.69 8.43
C GLY A 58 -11.23 -19.63 8.65
N PHE A 59 -11.98 -19.44 7.56
CA PHE A 59 -13.44 -19.53 7.54
C PHE A 59 -13.89 -20.45 6.41
N GLU A 60 -14.78 -21.40 6.69
CA GLU A 60 -15.47 -22.16 5.64
C GLU A 60 -16.38 -21.22 4.85
N SER A 61 -17.07 -20.33 5.57
CA SER A 61 -17.84 -19.22 5.02
C SER A 61 -18.02 -18.13 6.08
N VAL A 62 -18.07 -16.88 5.66
CA VAL A 62 -18.34 -15.73 6.51
C VAL A 62 -18.99 -14.64 5.68
N THR A 63 -19.88 -13.83 6.26
CA THR A 63 -20.39 -12.66 5.54
C THR A 63 -19.35 -11.56 5.47
N GLY A 64 -19.39 -10.76 4.39
CA GLY A 64 -18.45 -9.64 4.25
C GLY A 64 -18.56 -8.64 5.40
N ALA A 65 -19.78 -8.36 5.86
CA ALA A 65 -20.03 -7.47 7.00
C ALA A 65 -19.43 -8.05 8.31
N GLU A 66 -19.61 -9.34 8.57
CA GLU A 66 -19.05 -10.00 9.75
C GLU A 66 -17.51 -10.01 9.73
N LEU A 67 -16.91 -10.31 8.58
CA LEU A 67 -15.45 -10.28 8.44
C LEU A 67 -14.90 -8.87 8.65
N ALA A 68 -15.53 -7.86 8.05
CA ALA A 68 -15.16 -6.46 8.22
C ALA A 68 -15.20 -6.03 9.68
N GLN A 69 -16.28 -6.37 10.38
CA GLN A 69 -16.45 -6.06 11.81
C GLN A 69 -15.36 -6.73 12.66
N LYS A 70 -15.12 -8.04 12.44
CA LYS A 70 -14.07 -8.80 13.15
C LYS A 70 -12.68 -8.18 12.93
N MET A 71 -12.36 -7.75 11.70
CA MET A 71 -11.08 -7.10 11.40
C MET A 71 -10.96 -5.74 12.09
N ALA A 72 -12.01 -4.93 12.10
CA ALA A 72 -12.03 -3.63 12.76
C ALA A 72 -11.91 -3.77 14.29
N ASP A 73 -12.68 -4.68 14.91
CA ASP A 73 -12.61 -4.96 16.35
C ASP A 73 -11.24 -5.48 16.75
N HIS A 74 -10.63 -6.34 15.94
CA HIS A 74 -9.30 -6.86 16.19
C HIS A 74 -8.25 -5.75 16.19
N ALA A 75 -8.29 -4.85 15.19
CA ALA A 75 -7.34 -3.74 15.10
C ALA A 75 -7.53 -2.72 16.26
N THR A 76 -8.77 -2.37 16.59
CA THR A 76 -9.07 -1.44 17.68
C THR A 76 -8.72 -1.99 19.05
N LYS A 77 -8.81 -3.32 19.27
CA LYS A 77 -8.35 -3.98 20.49
C LYS A 77 -6.87 -3.72 20.79
N PHE A 78 -6.04 -3.55 19.77
CA PHE A 78 -4.62 -3.19 19.90
C PHE A 78 -4.36 -1.68 19.90
N GLY A 79 -5.43 -0.86 19.90
CA GLY A 79 -5.32 0.59 20.03
C GLY A 79 -5.35 1.37 18.72
N LEU A 80 -5.65 0.72 17.58
CA LEU A 80 -5.85 1.45 16.32
C LEU A 80 -6.93 2.51 16.47
N LYS A 81 -6.59 3.75 16.13
CA LYS A 81 -7.55 4.84 15.97
C LYS A 81 -8.13 4.80 14.56
N ILE A 82 -9.46 4.72 14.46
CA ILE A 82 -10.18 4.75 13.17
C ILE A 82 -11.09 5.99 13.17
N GLU A 83 -10.95 6.81 12.13
CA GLU A 83 -11.86 7.93 11.86
C GLU A 83 -12.59 7.68 10.54
N THR A 84 -13.88 7.45 10.63
CA THR A 84 -14.78 7.28 9.49
C THR A 84 -15.41 8.59 9.07
N HIS A 85 -15.99 8.65 7.85
CA HIS A 85 -16.58 9.87 7.27
C HIS A 85 -15.56 11.02 7.19
N LYS A 86 -14.29 10.66 6.93
CA LYS A 86 -13.15 11.57 6.78
C LYS A 86 -12.51 11.41 5.40
N PRO A 87 -13.16 11.91 4.35
CA PRO A 87 -12.63 11.80 3.01
C PRO A 87 -11.32 12.59 2.87
N VAL A 88 -10.29 11.92 2.35
CA VAL A 88 -8.99 12.53 2.07
C VAL A 88 -9.03 13.19 0.70
N LYS A 89 -8.70 14.48 0.65
CA LYS A 89 -8.63 15.29 -0.55
C LYS A 89 -7.30 15.13 -1.28
N GLY A 90 -6.22 14.94 -0.52
CA GLY A 90 -4.90 14.81 -1.12
C GLY A 90 -3.79 14.56 -0.12
N VAL A 91 -2.66 14.13 -0.66
CA VAL A 91 -1.40 13.90 0.06
C VAL A 91 -0.29 14.65 -0.66
N ARG A 92 0.60 15.30 0.10
CA ARG A 92 1.81 15.93 -0.42
C ARG A 92 3.00 15.62 0.48
N SER A 93 4.20 15.68 -0.09
CA SER A 93 5.43 15.60 0.67
C SER A 93 5.85 17.00 1.14
N GLU A 94 6.32 17.10 2.38
CA GLU A 94 6.89 18.31 2.96
C GLU A 94 8.10 17.93 3.81
N GLY A 95 9.28 17.96 3.19
CA GLY A 95 10.50 17.44 3.78
C GLY A 95 10.40 15.91 4.04
N ASP A 96 10.59 15.53 5.29
CA ASP A 96 10.47 14.14 5.79
C ASP A 96 9.04 13.73 6.13
N ARG A 97 8.09 14.66 6.04
CA ARG A 97 6.69 14.43 6.40
C ARG A 97 5.78 14.28 5.20
N LYS A 98 4.70 13.55 5.41
CA LYS A 98 3.54 13.44 4.51
C LYS A 98 2.40 14.22 5.13
N ILE A 99 1.90 15.20 4.40
CA ILE A 99 0.76 16.01 4.81
C ILE A 99 -0.48 15.48 4.10
N VAL A 100 -1.41 14.97 4.90
CA VAL A 100 -2.71 14.47 4.45
C VAL A 100 -3.75 15.56 4.68
N THR A 101 -4.37 16.04 3.60
CA THR A 101 -5.42 17.06 3.63
C THR A 101 -6.78 16.41 3.49
N LEU A 102 -7.69 16.66 4.43
CA LEU A 102 -9.08 16.21 4.38
C LEU A 102 -9.93 17.17 3.54
N GLU A 103 -11.13 16.73 3.15
CA GLU A 103 -12.09 17.58 2.40
C GLU A 103 -12.56 18.80 3.21
N ASP A 104 -12.59 18.71 4.54
CA ASP A 104 -12.92 19.82 5.43
C ASP A 104 -11.77 20.84 5.62
N GLY A 105 -10.63 20.62 4.96
CA GLY A 105 -9.44 21.46 5.02
C GLY A 105 -8.49 21.14 6.17
N THR A 106 -8.81 20.19 7.04
CA THR A 106 -7.91 19.73 8.11
C THR A 106 -6.65 19.11 7.50
N GLU A 107 -5.48 19.45 8.03
CA GLU A 107 -4.21 18.87 7.67
C GLU A 107 -3.66 18.00 8.82
N LEU A 108 -3.23 16.79 8.46
CA LEU A 108 -2.60 15.83 9.36
C LEU A 108 -1.19 15.53 8.85
N SER A 109 -0.25 15.35 9.77
CA SER A 109 1.16 15.09 9.45
C SER A 109 1.59 13.72 9.95
N ALA A 110 2.31 12.96 9.09
CA ALA A 110 2.92 11.69 9.47
C ALA A 110 4.26 11.51 8.75
N TYR A 111 5.11 10.62 9.26
CA TYR A 111 6.34 10.22 8.56
C TYR A 111 6.04 9.37 7.32
N ALA A 112 5.04 8.50 7.40
CA ALA A 112 4.64 7.63 6.30
C ALA A 112 3.12 7.60 6.09
N VAL A 113 2.73 7.22 4.86
CA VAL A 113 1.34 6.99 4.46
C VAL A 113 1.23 5.64 3.77
N ILE A 114 0.21 4.85 4.12
CA ILE A 114 -0.18 3.65 3.38
C ILE A 114 -1.51 3.90 2.69
N VAL A 115 -1.53 3.79 1.36
CA VAL A 115 -2.73 3.97 0.53
C VAL A 115 -3.40 2.62 0.34
N THR A 116 -4.64 2.49 0.84
CA THR A 116 -5.45 1.26 0.81
C THR A 116 -6.88 1.52 0.33
N VAL A 117 -7.05 2.56 -0.49
CA VAL A 117 -8.37 3.07 -0.91
C VAL A 117 -9.11 2.19 -1.93
N GLY A 118 -8.46 1.11 -2.43
CA GLY A 118 -9.06 0.25 -3.45
C GLY A 118 -9.38 1.00 -4.74
N GLY A 119 -10.64 0.94 -5.18
CA GLY A 119 -11.11 1.59 -6.40
C GLY A 119 -12.60 1.93 -6.34
N GLU A 120 -13.10 2.50 -7.43
CA GLU A 120 -14.52 2.77 -7.65
C GLU A 120 -15.07 1.86 -8.74
N PRO A 121 -16.37 1.50 -8.69
CA PRO A 121 -17.02 0.73 -9.73
C PRO A 121 -16.87 1.41 -11.11
N THR A 122 -16.47 0.62 -12.09
CA THR A 122 -16.42 1.08 -13.48
C THR A 122 -17.84 1.22 -14.00
N LYS A 123 -18.15 2.40 -14.53
CA LYS A 123 -19.44 2.72 -15.13
C LYS A 123 -19.49 2.28 -16.60
N LEU A 124 -20.68 1.93 -17.08
CA LEU A 124 -20.91 1.61 -18.51
C LEU A 124 -20.70 2.84 -19.40
N GLY A 125 -21.07 4.03 -18.90
CA GLY A 125 -20.99 5.28 -19.66
C GLY A 125 -22.07 5.41 -20.72
N ILE A 126 -23.24 4.77 -20.53
CA ILE A 126 -24.35 4.73 -21.47
C ILE A 126 -25.52 5.62 -21.04
N VAL A 127 -26.44 5.86 -21.97
CA VAL A 127 -27.70 6.58 -21.72
C VAL A 127 -28.51 5.86 -20.63
N GLY A 128 -29.06 6.61 -19.69
CA GLY A 128 -29.86 6.09 -18.59
C GLY A 128 -29.08 5.65 -17.35
N GLU A 129 -27.80 5.25 -17.47
CA GLU A 129 -27.03 4.74 -16.31
C GLU A 129 -27.00 5.75 -15.15
N LYS A 130 -26.64 7.00 -15.44
CA LYS A 130 -26.59 8.06 -14.42
C LYS A 130 -27.99 8.48 -13.96
N GLU A 131 -28.95 8.53 -14.85
CA GLU A 131 -30.32 8.94 -14.57
C GLU A 131 -31.01 7.98 -13.60
N TYR A 132 -30.84 6.68 -13.80
CA TYR A 132 -31.48 5.64 -13.01
C TYR A 132 -30.61 5.12 -11.85
N HIS A 133 -29.44 5.71 -11.58
CA HIS A 133 -28.64 5.37 -10.41
C HIS A 133 -29.43 5.62 -9.11
N GLY A 134 -29.59 4.58 -8.29
CA GLY A 134 -30.44 4.57 -7.10
C GLY A 134 -31.95 4.46 -7.39
N ARG A 135 -32.32 4.31 -8.68
CA ARG A 135 -33.69 4.10 -9.14
C ARG A 135 -33.78 2.92 -10.12
N GLY A 136 -33.06 1.87 -9.79
CA GLY A 136 -32.97 0.64 -10.57
C GLY A 136 -31.60 0.31 -11.12
N VAL A 137 -30.66 1.25 -11.20
CA VAL A 137 -29.24 0.97 -11.50
C VAL A 137 -28.44 0.98 -10.21
N SER A 138 -27.71 -0.10 -9.96
CA SER A 138 -26.86 -0.32 -8.78
C SER A 138 -25.50 -0.89 -9.14
N TYR A 139 -24.52 -0.68 -8.22
CA TYR A 139 -23.18 -1.25 -8.25
C TYR A 139 -22.90 -2.12 -6.99
N CYS A 140 -23.94 -2.43 -6.21
CA CYS A 140 -23.87 -3.20 -4.97
C CYS A 140 -25.11 -4.09 -4.84
N ALA A 141 -24.95 -5.39 -5.04
CA ALA A 141 -26.08 -6.31 -4.94
C ALA A 141 -26.55 -6.46 -3.48
N VAL A 142 -25.63 -6.53 -2.54
CA VAL A 142 -25.95 -6.66 -1.10
C VAL A 142 -26.69 -5.45 -0.58
N CYS A 143 -26.33 -4.24 -1.04
CA CYS A 143 -27.00 -3.01 -0.62
C CYS A 143 -28.43 -2.92 -1.11
N ASP A 144 -28.64 -3.25 -2.39
CA ASP A 144 -29.88 -2.89 -3.08
C ASP A 144 -30.73 -4.12 -3.48
N GLY A 145 -30.18 -5.32 -3.50
CA GLY A 145 -30.84 -6.52 -4.02
C GLY A 145 -32.20 -6.82 -3.35
N ALA A 146 -32.29 -6.58 -2.05
CA ALA A 146 -33.53 -6.82 -1.28
C ALA A 146 -34.73 -5.95 -1.74
N PHE A 147 -34.48 -4.79 -2.34
CA PHE A 147 -35.53 -3.91 -2.88
C PHE A 147 -36.19 -4.47 -4.15
N PHE A 148 -35.56 -5.47 -4.81
CA PHE A 148 -36.00 -6.05 -6.07
C PHE A 148 -36.62 -7.44 -5.92
N LYS A 149 -37.26 -7.71 -4.78
CA LYS A 149 -37.88 -9.01 -4.53
C LYS A 149 -39.00 -9.31 -5.54
N GLY A 150 -38.85 -10.43 -6.27
CA GLY A 150 -39.82 -10.88 -7.29
C GLY A 150 -39.69 -10.17 -8.64
N ALA A 151 -38.65 -9.36 -8.83
CA ALA A 151 -38.37 -8.61 -10.06
C ALA A 151 -37.52 -9.40 -11.07
N ASP A 152 -37.59 -8.98 -12.33
CA ASP A 152 -36.68 -9.42 -13.36
C ASP A 152 -35.43 -8.49 -13.36
N LEU A 153 -34.23 -9.06 -13.20
CA LEU A 153 -33.00 -8.33 -12.99
C LEU A 153 -31.99 -8.61 -14.10
N ALA A 154 -31.10 -7.64 -14.39
CA ALA A 154 -29.92 -7.83 -15.22
C ALA A 154 -28.63 -7.61 -14.40
N VAL A 155 -27.69 -8.54 -14.52
CA VAL A 155 -26.30 -8.41 -14.10
C VAL A 155 -25.45 -8.17 -15.34
N ILE A 156 -24.69 -7.07 -15.32
CA ILE A 156 -23.82 -6.69 -16.44
C ILE A 156 -22.37 -6.97 -16.01
N GLY A 157 -21.77 -7.99 -16.62
CA GLY A 157 -20.41 -8.39 -16.29
C GLY A 157 -20.11 -9.84 -16.65
N GLY A 158 -18.89 -10.29 -16.45
CA GLY A 158 -18.49 -11.67 -16.79
C GLY A 158 -17.28 -12.16 -15.98
N GLY A 159 -16.91 -11.48 -14.92
CA GLY A 159 -15.88 -11.88 -13.96
C GLY A 159 -16.46 -12.39 -12.65
N ASP A 160 -15.60 -12.79 -11.72
CA ASP A 160 -15.97 -13.35 -10.41
C ASP A 160 -16.99 -12.49 -9.68
N SER A 161 -16.77 -11.17 -9.57
CA SER A 161 -17.71 -10.25 -8.91
C SER A 161 -19.11 -10.32 -9.51
N ALA A 162 -19.25 -10.33 -10.84
CA ALA A 162 -20.56 -10.40 -11.50
C ALA A 162 -21.29 -11.71 -11.16
N PHE A 163 -20.55 -12.80 -11.03
CA PHE A 163 -21.12 -14.11 -10.72
C PHE A 163 -21.44 -14.30 -9.24
N GLN A 164 -20.57 -13.83 -8.33
CA GLN A 164 -20.83 -13.84 -6.89
C GLN A 164 -22.04 -12.99 -6.53
N GLU A 165 -22.05 -11.74 -7.02
CA GLU A 165 -23.17 -10.82 -6.81
C GLU A 165 -24.44 -11.29 -7.53
N GLY A 166 -24.30 -11.92 -8.69
CA GLY A 166 -25.39 -12.59 -9.40
C GLY A 166 -26.03 -13.72 -8.58
N LEU A 167 -25.22 -14.58 -7.97
CA LEU A 167 -25.69 -15.63 -7.07
C LEU A 167 -26.47 -15.04 -5.88
N PHE A 168 -25.98 -13.94 -5.28
CA PHE A 168 -26.73 -13.26 -4.22
C PHE A 168 -28.09 -12.74 -4.71
N LEU A 169 -28.12 -12.09 -5.88
CA LEU A 169 -29.34 -11.53 -6.45
C LEU A 169 -30.40 -12.62 -6.78
N THR A 170 -29.98 -13.86 -7.05
CA THR A 170 -30.95 -14.94 -7.28
C THR A 170 -31.89 -15.17 -6.11
N ARG A 171 -31.53 -14.78 -4.87
CA ARG A 171 -32.41 -14.89 -3.69
C ARG A 171 -33.66 -14.02 -3.82
N PHE A 172 -33.57 -12.92 -4.57
CA PHE A 172 -34.63 -11.93 -4.71
C PHE A 172 -35.29 -11.97 -6.09
N ALA A 173 -34.48 -12.20 -7.12
CA ALA A 173 -34.92 -12.17 -8.52
C ALA A 173 -35.94 -13.27 -8.83
N LYS A 174 -36.98 -12.90 -9.58
CA LYS A 174 -37.84 -13.84 -10.29
C LYS A 174 -37.09 -14.43 -11.49
N LYS A 175 -36.40 -13.59 -12.25
CA LYS A 175 -35.51 -13.96 -13.36
C LYS A 175 -34.26 -13.10 -13.32
N LEU A 176 -33.11 -13.68 -13.65
CA LEU A 176 -31.82 -13.00 -13.68
C LEU A 176 -31.18 -13.16 -15.06
N TYR A 177 -30.94 -12.07 -15.74
CA TYR A 177 -30.19 -12.03 -17.01
C TYR A 177 -28.74 -11.71 -16.70
N VAL A 178 -27.80 -12.53 -17.20
CA VAL A 178 -26.36 -12.27 -17.11
C VAL A 178 -25.84 -11.80 -18.46
N VAL A 179 -25.68 -10.50 -18.62
CA VAL A 179 -25.30 -9.89 -19.90
C VAL A 179 -23.79 -9.69 -19.97
N HIS A 180 -23.17 -10.27 -20.99
CA HIS A 180 -21.72 -10.14 -21.20
C HIS A 180 -21.36 -9.92 -22.68
N ARG A 181 -20.41 -8.99 -22.91
CA ARG A 181 -19.99 -8.57 -24.25
C ARG A 181 -19.14 -9.59 -25.02
N ARG A 182 -18.65 -10.66 -24.39
CA ARG A 182 -17.84 -11.71 -25.00
C ARG A 182 -18.61 -13.02 -24.99
N ASN A 183 -18.19 -13.97 -25.83
CA ASN A 183 -18.77 -15.31 -25.88
C ASN A 183 -18.53 -16.10 -24.58
N GLU A 184 -17.38 -15.85 -23.91
CA GLU A 184 -16.95 -16.60 -22.74
C GLU A 184 -16.88 -15.70 -21.51
N PHE A 185 -17.30 -16.22 -20.36
CA PHE A 185 -17.14 -15.61 -19.07
C PHE A 185 -15.71 -15.82 -18.54
N ARG A 186 -15.22 -14.88 -17.72
CA ARG A 186 -13.91 -14.98 -17.07
C ARG A 186 -14.00 -15.42 -15.62
N ALA A 187 -15.22 -15.56 -15.09
CA ALA A 187 -15.46 -16.04 -13.74
C ALA A 187 -14.90 -17.45 -13.55
N GLN A 188 -14.55 -17.80 -12.31
CA GLN A 188 -14.13 -19.16 -11.96
C GLN A 188 -15.21 -20.17 -12.34
N ALA A 189 -14.80 -21.36 -12.81
CA ALA A 189 -15.73 -22.40 -13.28
C ALA A 189 -16.80 -22.74 -12.23
N ILE A 190 -16.41 -22.86 -10.97
CA ILE A 190 -17.34 -23.16 -9.87
C ILE A 190 -18.45 -22.09 -9.71
N LEU A 191 -18.15 -20.83 -9.94
CA LEU A 191 -19.12 -19.74 -9.89
C LEU A 191 -20.05 -19.79 -11.12
N GLN A 192 -19.48 -20.11 -12.30
CA GLN A 192 -20.25 -20.29 -13.53
C GLN A 192 -21.23 -21.45 -13.38
N ASP A 193 -20.78 -22.62 -12.92
CA ASP A 193 -21.62 -23.80 -12.73
C ASP A 193 -22.76 -23.53 -11.74
N ARG A 194 -22.48 -22.85 -10.62
CA ARG A 194 -23.48 -22.52 -9.61
C ARG A 194 -24.54 -21.54 -10.14
N LEU A 195 -24.12 -20.46 -10.83
CA LEU A 195 -25.07 -19.43 -11.29
C LEU A 195 -25.84 -19.87 -12.52
N LEU A 196 -25.17 -20.36 -13.56
CA LEU A 196 -25.79 -20.73 -14.82
C LEU A 196 -26.60 -22.04 -14.72
N GLY A 197 -26.34 -22.86 -13.70
CA GLY A 197 -27.13 -24.07 -13.41
C GLY A 197 -28.53 -23.78 -12.84
N MET A 198 -28.86 -22.53 -12.51
CA MET A 198 -30.17 -22.16 -11.96
C MET A 198 -31.18 -21.89 -13.09
N GLU A 199 -32.36 -22.51 -13.04
CA GLU A 199 -33.42 -22.38 -14.07
C GLU A 199 -33.85 -20.93 -14.34
N LYS A 200 -33.81 -20.08 -13.32
CA LYS A 200 -34.18 -18.65 -13.43
C LYS A 200 -33.08 -17.76 -13.99
N VAL A 201 -31.90 -18.27 -14.27
CA VAL A 201 -30.76 -17.51 -14.78
C VAL A 201 -30.61 -17.72 -16.27
N GLU A 202 -30.58 -16.63 -17.01
CA GLU A 202 -30.44 -16.65 -18.47
C GLU A 202 -29.19 -15.87 -18.90
N PRO A 203 -28.15 -16.51 -19.46
CA PRO A 203 -27.01 -15.81 -20.02
C PRO A 203 -27.38 -15.17 -21.36
N ILE A 204 -26.96 -13.91 -21.55
CA ILE A 204 -27.09 -13.16 -22.79
C ILE A 204 -25.68 -12.81 -23.28
N THR A 205 -25.12 -13.66 -24.14
CA THR A 205 -23.76 -13.53 -24.67
C THR A 205 -23.68 -13.93 -26.13
N PRO A 206 -22.86 -13.28 -26.96
CA PRO A 206 -22.27 -11.97 -26.74
C PRO A 206 -23.32 -10.86 -26.82
N ALA A 207 -23.33 -9.91 -25.91
CA ALA A 207 -24.23 -8.78 -25.95
C ALA A 207 -23.67 -7.57 -25.18
N GLU A 208 -23.91 -6.39 -25.69
CA GLU A 208 -23.50 -5.14 -25.09
C GLU A 208 -24.71 -4.27 -24.77
N VAL A 209 -24.84 -3.82 -23.51
CA VAL A 209 -25.92 -2.90 -23.12
C VAL A 209 -25.62 -1.52 -23.73
N LYS A 210 -26.60 -0.95 -24.45
CA LYS A 210 -26.47 0.35 -25.11
C LYS A 210 -27.27 1.45 -24.40
N GLU A 211 -28.39 1.10 -23.79
CA GLU A 211 -29.27 2.05 -23.10
C GLU A 211 -30.01 1.36 -21.96
N ILE A 212 -30.24 2.10 -20.90
CA ILE A 212 -31.11 1.75 -19.78
C ILE A 212 -32.27 2.73 -19.77
N GLY A 213 -33.49 2.25 -19.74
CA GLY A 213 -34.65 3.13 -19.81
C GLY A 213 -35.80 2.73 -18.90
N GLY A 214 -36.72 3.66 -18.73
CA GLY A 214 -37.87 3.47 -17.85
C GLY A 214 -38.75 4.70 -17.76
N ASN A 215 -39.58 4.75 -16.71
CA ASN A 215 -40.42 5.89 -16.39
C ASN A 215 -40.35 6.12 -14.86
N GLY A 216 -39.41 6.96 -14.45
CA GLY A 216 -39.06 7.16 -13.02
C GLY A 216 -38.10 6.11 -12.49
N ASP A 217 -38.38 4.82 -12.69
CA ASP A 217 -37.53 3.68 -12.37
C ASP A 217 -37.19 2.87 -13.64
N VAL A 218 -36.16 2.03 -13.56
CA VAL A 218 -35.76 1.12 -14.66
C VAL A 218 -36.93 0.20 -15.05
N LYS A 219 -37.16 0.06 -16.36
CA LYS A 219 -38.15 -0.88 -16.94
C LYS A 219 -37.58 -1.77 -18.03
N TRP A 220 -36.44 -1.41 -18.60
CA TRP A 220 -35.81 -2.18 -19.69
C TRP A 220 -34.34 -1.78 -19.88
N ILE A 221 -33.64 -2.68 -20.54
CA ILE A 221 -32.33 -2.41 -21.16
C ILE A 221 -32.42 -2.69 -22.67
N ASP A 222 -31.76 -1.89 -23.48
CA ASP A 222 -31.52 -2.20 -24.90
C ASP A 222 -30.09 -2.78 -25.00
N ILE A 223 -30.01 -3.97 -25.56
CA ILE A 223 -28.78 -4.71 -25.82
C ILE A 223 -28.50 -4.76 -27.32
N ASP A 224 -27.25 -4.65 -27.70
CA ASP A 224 -26.77 -4.93 -29.05
C ASP A 224 -26.24 -6.37 -29.10
N ARG A 225 -26.80 -7.17 -30.02
CA ARG A 225 -26.34 -8.51 -30.32
C ARG A 225 -26.15 -8.60 -31.87
N ASP A 226 -24.89 -8.69 -32.29
CA ASP A 226 -24.51 -8.76 -33.70
C ASP A 226 -25.10 -7.63 -34.60
N GLY A 227 -25.10 -6.40 -34.04
CA GLY A 227 -25.63 -5.21 -34.73
C GLY A 227 -27.15 -5.08 -34.72
N LYS A 228 -27.84 -5.94 -33.99
CA LYS A 228 -29.31 -5.85 -33.80
C LYS A 228 -29.60 -5.42 -32.38
N THR A 229 -30.40 -4.38 -32.23
CA THR A 229 -30.87 -3.92 -30.91
C THR A 229 -32.09 -4.77 -30.50
N GLU A 230 -31.98 -5.38 -29.34
CA GLU A 230 -33.06 -6.12 -28.68
C GLU A 230 -33.39 -5.46 -27.31
N ARG A 231 -34.67 -5.37 -26.98
CA ARG A 231 -35.13 -4.84 -25.71
C ARG A 231 -35.44 -5.95 -24.73
N VAL A 232 -34.76 -5.92 -23.56
CA VAL A 232 -35.00 -6.85 -22.46
C VAL A 232 -35.70 -6.08 -21.32
N LYS A 233 -36.85 -6.56 -20.88
CA LYS A 233 -37.60 -5.99 -19.76
C LYS A 233 -36.93 -6.40 -18.45
N VAL A 234 -36.54 -5.40 -17.64
CA VAL A 234 -35.93 -5.58 -16.32
C VAL A 234 -36.32 -4.45 -15.40
N GLU A 235 -36.40 -4.69 -14.11
CA GLU A 235 -36.72 -3.70 -13.09
C GLU A 235 -35.49 -3.24 -12.31
N GLY A 236 -34.37 -3.97 -12.43
CA GLY A 236 -33.07 -3.61 -11.84
C GLY A 236 -31.90 -4.03 -12.72
N VAL A 237 -30.87 -3.22 -12.72
CA VAL A 237 -29.62 -3.41 -13.46
C VAL A 237 -28.45 -3.27 -12.51
N PHE A 238 -27.68 -4.33 -12.34
CA PHE A 238 -26.53 -4.40 -11.47
C PHE A 238 -25.24 -4.48 -12.30
N VAL A 239 -24.34 -3.52 -12.15
CA VAL A 239 -23.18 -3.33 -13.03
C VAL A 239 -21.90 -3.76 -12.34
N PHE A 240 -21.28 -4.87 -12.82
CA PHE A 240 -20.05 -5.47 -12.28
C PHE A 240 -19.02 -5.67 -13.39
N ILE A 241 -18.56 -4.58 -14.00
CA ILE A 241 -17.60 -4.60 -15.11
C ILE A 241 -16.16 -4.24 -14.71
N GLY A 242 -15.90 -4.23 -13.42
CA GLY A 242 -14.59 -3.96 -12.81
C GLY A 242 -14.56 -2.68 -11.99
N PHE A 243 -13.37 -2.39 -11.45
CA PHE A 243 -13.08 -1.23 -10.63
C PHE A 243 -11.97 -0.39 -11.25
N LYS A 244 -12.01 0.92 -11.00
CA LYS A 244 -10.95 1.87 -11.33
C LYS A 244 -10.23 2.28 -10.06
N PRO A 245 -8.90 2.16 -9.98
CA PRO A 245 -8.16 2.59 -8.81
C PRO A 245 -8.23 4.10 -8.67
N VAL A 246 -8.40 4.57 -7.43
CA VAL A 246 -8.46 6.01 -7.12
C VAL A 246 -7.22 6.53 -6.40
N GLY A 247 -6.33 5.66 -5.96
CA GLY A 247 -5.17 6.02 -5.13
C GLY A 247 -4.26 7.08 -5.73
N ARG A 248 -4.05 7.08 -7.05
CA ARG A 248 -3.20 8.07 -7.74
C ARG A 248 -3.72 9.50 -7.63
N TYR A 249 -5.04 9.70 -7.52
CA TYR A 249 -5.65 11.02 -7.48
C TYR A 249 -5.44 11.73 -6.15
N LEU A 250 -4.98 11.01 -5.12
CA LEU A 250 -4.59 11.58 -3.84
C LEU A 250 -3.31 12.42 -3.94
N PHE A 251 -2.49 12.22 -4.99
CA PHE A 251 -1.20 12.88 -5.12
C PHE A 251 -1.24 13.94 -6.22
N LYS A 252 -0.82 15.17 -5.88
CA LYS A 252 -0.55 16.23 -6.86
C LYS A 252 0.81 16.03 -7.54
N GLU A 253 1.75 15.43 -6.82
CA GLU A 253 3.06 15.02 -7.33
C GLU A 253 2.87 13.80 -8.24
N HIS A 254 3.82 13.60 -9.16
CA HIS A 254 3.78 12.41 -10.00
C HIS A 254 4.08 11.18 -9.18
N ILE A 255 3.09 10.30 -9.05
CA ILE A 255 3.24 8.95 -8.51
C ILE A 255 3.16 7.93 -9.64
N GLU A 256 4.09 6.98 -9.67
CA GLU A 256 4.12 5.96 -10.72
C GLU A 256 2.89 5.06 -10.67
N HIS A 257 2.26 4.87 -11.83
CA HIS A 257 1.10 4.02 -11.99
C HIS A 257 1.10 3.32 -13.35
N ASP A 258 0.40 2.19 -13.46
CA ASP A 258 0.22 1.49 -14.72
C ASP A 258 -0.75 2.22 -15.65
N LYS A 259 -0.93 1.69 -16.88
CA LYS A 259 -1.85 2.25 -17.89
C LYS A 259 -3.32 2.30 -17.43
N ASN A 260 -3.70 1.52 -16.43
CA ASN A 260 -5.05 1.47 -15.86
C ASN A 260 -5.20 2.38 -14.64
N GLY A 261 -4.11 2.99 -14.16
CA GLY A 261 -4.08 3.91 -13.03
C GLY A 261 -3.81 3.24 -11.67
N TYR A 262 -3.45 1.96 -11.63
CA TYR A 262 -3.04 1.27 -10.42
C TYR A 262 -1.62 1.71 -10.02
N LEU A 263 -1.41 1.96 -8.73
CA LEU A 263 -0.11 2.38 -8.21
C LEU A 263 0.93 1.26 -8.41
N ILE A 264 2.07 1.62 -8.99
CA ILE A 264 3.21 0.70 -9.12
C ILE A 264 3.95 0.67 -7.80
N THR A 265 4.24 -0.53 -7.32
CA THR A 265 5.02 -0.75 -6.10
C THR A 265 6.10 -1.80 -6.34
N ASP A 266 7.16 -1.72 -5.54
CA ASP A 266 8.14 -2.81 -5.47
C ASP A 266 7.63 -3.97 -4.57
N GLN A 267 8.50 -4.96 -4.34
CA GLN A 267 8.19 -6.10 -3.48
C GLN A 267 7.95 -5.74 -2.01
N TYR A 268 8.34 -4.55 -1.59
CA TYR A 268 8.18 -4.01 -0.24
C TYR A 268 6.98 -3.05 -0.12
N MET A 269 6.14 -3.01 -1.13
CA MET A 269 4.96 -2.13 -1.21
C MET A 269 5.30 -0.63 -1.28
N ARG A 270 6.58 -0.26 -1.53
CA ARG A 270 7.01 1.13 -1.70
C ARG A 270 6.56 1.65 -3.05
N THR A 271 6.04 2.86 -3.09
CA THR A 271 5.74 3.60 -4.32
C THR A 271 6.97 4.40 -4.79
N SER A 272 6.83 5.16 -5.86
CA SER A 272 7.88 6.09 -6.32
C SER A 272 8.12 7.28 -5.38
N ILE A 273 7.24 7.52 -4.40
CA ILE A 273 7.38 8.61 -3.42
C ILE A 273 7.89 8.03 -2.11
N PRO A 274 9.06 8.48 -1.59
CA PRO A 274 9.61 8.04 -0.31
C PRO A 274 8.59 8.17 0.83
N GLY A 275 8.45 7.16 1.69
CA GLY A 275 7.49 7.15 2.80
C GLY A 275 6.03 6.97 2.38
N VAL A 276 5.74 6.74 1.10
CA VAL A 276 4.40 6.39 0.61
C VAL A 276 4.38 4.94 0.13
N TYR A 277 3.46 4.19 0.69
CA TYR A 277 3.22 2.77 0.40
C TYR A 277 1.84 2.57 -0.19
N ALA A 278 1.62 1.48 -0.91
CA ALA A 278 0.30 1.09 -1.37
C ALA A 278 0.06 -0.41 -1.13
N ALA A 279 -1.16 -0.77 -0.71
CA ALA A 279 -1.52 -2.16 -0.45
C ALA A 279 -2.96 -2.45 -0.90
N GLY A 280 -3.21 -3.71 -1.29
CA GLY A 280 -4.50 -4.17 -1.77
C GLY A 280 -4.81 -3.69 -3.19
N ASP A 281 -6.09 -3.54 -3.49
CA ASP A 281 -6.59 -3.36 -4.85
C ASP A 281 -6.22 -2.03 -5.51
N THR A 282 -5.67 -1.08 -4.77
CA THR A 282 -5.15 0.18 -5.31
C THR A 282 -3.85 0.01 -6.09
N ARG A 283 -3.10 -1.08 -5.86
CA ARG A 283 -1.81 -1.33 -6.51
C ARG A 283 -1.91 -2.21 -7.76
N ALA A 284 -0.92 -2.06 -8.65
CA ALA A 284 -0.77 -2.89 -9.84
C ALA A 284 -0.38 -4.32 -9.46
N GLN A 285 -1.34 -5.24 -9.46
CA GLN A 285 -1.13 -6.67 -9.18
C GLN A 285 -2.17 -7.54 -9.91
N LEU A 286 -1.86 -8.82 -10.07
CA LEU A 286 -2.73 -9.77 -10.76
C LEU A 286 -3.97 -10.12 -9.95
N ALA A 287 -3.78 -10.51 -8.69
CA ALA A 287 -4.85 -10.97 -7.83
C ALA A 287 -5.46 -9.80 -7.03
N LYS A 288 -6.77 -9.69 -7.07
CA LYS A 288 -7.59 -8.73 -6.31
C LYS A 288 -8.42 -9.51 -5.30
N GLN A 289 -7.74 -10.03 -4.27
CA GLN A 289 -8.32 -10.90 -3.25
C GLN A 289 -8.07 -10.34 -1.86
N ILE A 290 -8.92 -10.72 -0.89
CA ILE A 290 -8.75 -10.32 0.52
C ILE A 290 -7.39 -10.78 1.04
N THR A 291 -6.98 -12.00 0.70
CA THR A 291 -5.70 -12.59 1.13
C THR A 291 -4.49 -11.83 0.62
N THR A 292 -4.51 -11.36 -0.65
CA THR A 292 -3.43 -10.53 -1.19
C THR A 292 -3.43 -9.14 -0.54
N ALA A 293 -4.61 -8.55 -0.30
CA ALA A 293 -4.73 -7.27 0.39
C ALA A 293 -4.16 -7.30 1.82
N VAL A 294 -4.42 -8.39 2.55
CA VAL A 294 -3.86 -8.63 3.91
C VAL A 294 -2.35 -8.81 3.87
N GLY A 295 -1.82 -9.60 2.93
CA GLY A 295 -0.39 -9.84 2.76
C GLY A 295 0.38 -8.58 2.38
N ASP A 296 -0.14 -7.81 1.43
CA ASP A 296 0.42 -6.52 1.02
C ASP A 296 0.50 -5.56 2.21
N ALA A 297 -0.60 -5.44 2.96
CA ALA A 297 -0.71 -4.53 4.10
C ALA A 297 0.30 -4.86 5.20
N THR A 298 0.49 -6.15 5.49
CA THR A 298 1.50 -6.60 6.46
C THR A 298 2.90 -6.18 6.00
N THR A 299 3.24 -6.43 4.72
CA THR A 299 4.53 -6.06 4.14
C THR A 299 4.73 -4.54 4.17
N ALA A 300 3.71 -3.77 3.79
CA ALA A 300 3.78 -2.31 3.79
C ALA A 300 4.07 -1.72 5.17
N VAL A 301 3.41 -2.24 6.23
CA VAL A 301 3.63 -1.73 7.60
C VAL A 301 5.03 -2.03 8.09
N LEU A 302 5.51 -3.28 7.93
CA LEU A 302 6.86 -3.67 8.39
C LEU A 302 7.95 -2.81 7.72
N HIS A 303 7.75 -2.46 6.44
CA HIS A 303 8.67 -1.56 5.76
C HIS A 303 8.48 -0.09 6.12
N ALA A 304 7.25 0.36 6.40
CA ALA A 304 7.00 1.72 6.87
C ALA A 304 7.60 1.96 8.26
N GLU A 305 7.45 1.01 9.18
CA GLU A 305 8.07 1.02 10.51
C GLU A 305 9.58 1.21 10.40
N ARG A 306 10.21 0.34 9.63
CA ARG A 306 11.65 0.38 9.39
C ARG A 306 12.11 1.70 8.75
N TYR A 307 11.42 2.18 7.72
CA TYR A 307 11.72 3.46 7.08
C TYR A 307 11.68 4.62 8.09
N ILE A 308 10.70 4.61 8.99
CA ILE A 308 10.55 5.65 10.03
C ILE A 308 11.71 5.58 11.03
N GLU A 309 12.15 4.38 11.40
CA GLU A 309 13.31 4.20 12.30
C GLU A 309 14.59 4.70 11.61
N GLU A 310 14.86 4.26 10.38
CA GLU A 310 16.01 4.68 9.59
C GLU A 310 16.03 6.21 9.37
N LEU A 311 14.85 6.81 9.12
CA LEU A 311 14.71 8.25 8.97
C LEU A 311 15.07 8.99 10.27
N LYS A 312 14.54 8.56 11.42
CA LYS A 312 14.85 9.14 12.73
C LYS A 312 16.34 8.98 13.11
N ASP A 313 16.97 7.88 12.69
CA ASP A 313 18.39 7.64 12.92
C ASP A 313 19.26 8.57 12.04
N LEU A 314 18.91 8.75 10.77
CA LEU A 314 19.59 9.70 9.89
C LEU A 314 19.44 11.14 10.39
N GLU A 315 18.25 11.54 10.86
CA GLU A 315 18.03 12.86 11.44
C GLU A 315 18.91 13.13 12.65
N ARG A 316 19.11 12.12 13.49
CA ARG A 316 20.00 12.23 14.68
C ARG A 316 21.48 12.30 14.28
N ALA A 317 21.89 11.50 13.29
CA ALA A 317 23.27 11.45 12.83
C ALA A 317 23.66 12.68 12.02
N PHE A 318 22.73 13.22 11.24
CA PHE A 318 22.95 14.33 10.31
C PHE A 318 21.92 15.46 10.47
N PRO A 319 21.92 16.17 11.61
CA PRO A 319 20.88 17.14 11.94
C PRO A 319 20.85 18.38 11.04
N SER A 320 21.94 18.62 10.30
CA SER A 320 22.06 19.74 9.35
C SER A 320 21.57 19.43 7.96
N GLU A 321 21.14 18.18 7.70
CA GLU A 321 20.64 17.78 6.40
C GLU A 321 19.23 18.30 6.12
N PRO A 322 18.94 18.71 4.85
CA PRO A 322 17.57 18.98 4.42
C PRO A 322 16.67 17.74 4.60
N ARG A 323 15.47 17.95 5.13
CA ARG A 323 14.56 16.85 5.51
C ARG A 323 14.13 15.97 4.33
N ASP A 324 14.00 16.55 3.14
CA ASP A 324 13.70 15.81 1.91
C ASP A 324 14.85 14.88 1.48
N VAL A 325 16.10 15.30 1.70
CA VAL A 325 17.29 14.47 1.43
C VAL A 325 17.36 13.31 2.41
N VAL A 326 17.09 13.57 3.69
CA VAL A 326 17.01 12.51 4.73
C VAL A 326 15.95 11.47 4.34
N ALA A 327 14.74 11.91 3.96
CA ALA A 327 13.66 11.03 3.54
C ALA A 327 14.02 10.18 2.30
N GLN A 328 14.67 10.79 1.30
CA GLN A 328 15.15 10.08 0.12
C GLN A 328 16.25 9.07 0.46
N THR A 329 17.14 9.42 1.38
CA THR A 329 18.24 8.55 1.82
C THR A 329 17.69 7.34 2.57
N ALA A 330 16.79 7.55 3.54
CA ALA A 330 16.12 6.48 4.27
C ALA A 330 15.38 5.51 3.34
N SER A 331 14.71 6.03 2.30
CA SER A 331 13.98 5.18 1.34
C SER A 331 14.86 4.23 0.52
N LYS A 332 16.18 4.50 0.45
CA LYS A 332 17.17 3.70 -0.28
C LYS A 332 18.12 2.92 0.61
N ALA A 333 18.04 3.13 1.91
CA ALA A 333 18.85 2.43 2.88
C ALA A 333 18.54 0.91 2.89
N GLU A 334 19.57 0.12 3.12
CA GLU A 334 19.45 -1.33 3.28
C GLU A 334 19.89 -1.73 4.69
N LEU A 335 19.04 -2.39 5.45
CA LEU A 335 19.44 -3.01 6.71
C LEU A 335 20.25 -4.27 6.44
N GLN A 336 21.41 -4.35 7.06
CA GLN A 336 22.24 -5.55 7.05
C GLN A 336 22.50 -5.99 8.49
N VAL A 337 22.40 -7.30 8.71
CA VAL A 337 22.61 -7.92 10.03
C VAL A 337 23.81 -8.85 9.96
N TYR A 338 24.70 -8.72 10.93
CA TYR A 338 25.92 -9.50 11.03
C TYR A 338 25.98 -10.23 12.38
N ALA A 339 26.41 -11.49 12.35
CA ALA A 339 26.68 -12.24 13.56
C ALA A 339 27.99 -11.77 14.24
N PRO A 340 28.15 -11.99 15.55
CA PRO A 340 29.43 -11.72 16.22
C PRO A 340 30.60 -12.43 15.50
N GLY A 341 31.62 -11.66 15.14
CA GLY A 341 32.78 -12.14 14.41
C GLY A 341 32.75 -11.96 12.90
N ASP A 342 31.59 -11.65 12.30
CA ASP A 342 31.49 -11.41 10.87
C ASP A 342 32.27 -10.18 10.42
N ILE A 343 32.82 -10.22 9.22
CA ILE A 343 33.51 -9.09 8.60
C ILE A 343 32.50 -8.30 7.78
N VAL A 344 32.33 -7.02 8.13
CA VAL A 344 31.48 -6.08 7.38
C VAL A 344 32.27 -5.44 6.23
N LEU A 345 33.49 -5.00 6.49
CA LEU A 345 34.44 -4.46 5.52
C LEU A 345 35.78 -5.17 5.69
N LYS A 346 36.48 -5.39 4.57
CA LYS A 346 37.83 -5.96 4.57
C LYS A 346 38.84 -4.92 4.06
N GLU A 347 39.96 -4.77 4.76
CA GLU A 347 41.08 -3.93 4.35
C GLU A 347 41.53 -4.26 2.95
N GLY A 348 41.69 -3.25 2.09
CA GLY A 348 42.09 -3.38 0.70
C GLY A 348 40.98 -3.61 -0.32
N ASP A 349 39.76 -3.95 0.12
CA ASP A 349 38.63 -4.12 -0.78
C ASP A 349 38.18 -2.76 -1.37
N ALA A 350 37.48 -2.79 -2.50
CA ALA A 350 36.89 -1.60 -3.11
C ALA A 350 35.81 -0.99 -2.19
N ALA A 351 35.78 0.34 -2.10
CA ALA A 351 34.76 1.03 -1.34
C ALA A 351 33.48 1.22 -2.17
N ASP A 352 32.42 0.56 -1.79
CA ASP A 352 31.11 0.57 -2.46
C ASP A 352 29.97 1.13 -1.62
N ARG A 353 30.07 1.03 -0.28
CA ARG A 353 29.01 1.40 0.67
C ARG A 353 29.53 2.17 1.87
N PHE A 354 28.63 3.00 2.43
CA PHE A 354 28.71 3.62 3.74
C PHE A 354 27.83 2.88 4.71
N TYR A 355 28.22 2.79 5.99
CA TYR A 355 27.49 2.06 7.01
C TYR A 355 27.30 2.90 8.27
N MET A 356 26.09 2.93 8.81
CA MET A 356 25.76 3.50 10.11
C MET A 356 25.25 2.40 11.04
N ILE A 357 25.78 2.35 12.27
CA ILE A 357 25.36 1.34 13.27
C ILE A 357 24.04 1.74 13.88
N ILE A 358 23.04 0.88 13.76
CA ILE A 358 21.74 1.01 14.43
C ILE A 358 21.80 0.33 15.79
N LYS A 359 22.38 -0.89 15.84
CA LYS A 359 22.47 -1.67 17.07
C LYS A 359 23.72 -2.54 17.07
N GLY A 360 24.27 -2.77 18.26
CA GLY A 360 25.46 -3.59 18.47
C GLY A 360 26.75 -2.78 18.40
N GLU A 361 27.87 -3.49 18.38
CA GLU A 361 29.23 -2.93 18.41
C GLU A 361 30.08 -3.54 17.31
N ALA A 362 30.99 -2.75 16.75
CA ALA A 362 32.00 -3.17 15.78
C ALA A 362 33.38 -2.62 16.15
N GLU A 363 34.43 -3.28 15.64
CA GLU A 363 35.81 -2.77 15.76
C GLU A 363 36.50 -2.74 14.40
N ALA A 364 37.27 -1.67 14.17
CA ALA A 364 38.14 -1.54 13.01
C ALA A 364 39.55 -2.01 13.41
N THR A 365 40.11 -2.90 12.59
CA THR A 365 41.49 -3.40 12.74
C THR A 365 42.27 -3.13 11.46
N GLN A 366 43.55 -2.88 11.62
CA GLN A 366 44.49 -2.71 10.52
C GLN A 366 45.69 -3.67 10.72
N ARG A 367 46.30 -4.11 9.62
CA ARG A 367 47.46 -4.96 9.68
C ARG A 367 48.72 -4.14 10.07
N GLY A 368 49.32 -4.50 11.19
CA GLY A 368 50.58 -3.91 11.62
C GLY A 368 51.78 -4.36 10.77
N PRO A 369 52.95 -3.70 10.89
CA PRO A 369 54.18 -4.05 10.17
C PRO A 369 54.66 -5.48 10.40
N ASP A 370 54.35 -6.03 11.57
CA ASP A 370 54.67 -7.41 11.97
C ASP A 370 53.60 -8.44 11.57
N GLY A 371 52.55 -8.01 10.84
CA GLY A 371 51.41 -8.82 10.43
C GLY A 371 50.33 -9.00 11.49
N SER A 372 50.48 -8.42 12.68
CA SER A 372 49.46 -8.45 13.74
C SER A 372 48.26 -7.60 13.35
N GLN A 373 47.10 -7.93 13.95
CA GLN A 373 45.88 -7.11 13.83
C GLN A 373 45.85 -6.10 14.95
N VAL A 374 45.89 -4.82 14.62
CA VAL A 374 45.85 -3.72 15.58
C VAL A 374 44.47 -3.05 15.54
N VAL A 375 43.80 -2.96 16.68
CA VAL A 375 42.50 -2.24 16.78
C VAL A 375 42.79 -0.74 16.71
N ILE A 376 42.24 -0.09 15.69
CA ILE A 376 42.41 1.35 15.44
C ILE A 376 41.15 2.16 15.82
N ASN A 377 39.99 1.53 15.87
CA ASN A 377 38.76 2.18 16.34
C ASN A 377 37.72 1.18 16.85
N ARG A 378 36.74 1.66 17.63
CA ARG A 378 35.54 0.93 18.04
C ARG A 378 34.34 1.78 17.76
N PHE A 379 33.24 1.12 17.38
CA PHE A 379 32.01 1.75 16.96
C PHE A 379 30.82 1.18 17.73
N GLY A 380 29.87 2.04 18.10
CA GLY A 380 28.59 1.71 18.72
C GLY A 380 27.41 2.35 17.99
N PRO A 381 26.20 2.22 18.53
CA PRO A 381 25.00 2.79 17.92
C PRO A 381 25.12 4.29 17.66
N GLY A 382 24.76 4.73 16.43
CA GLY A 382 24.91 6.11 15.96
C GLY A 382 26.27 6.43 15.33
N ASP A 383 27.28 5.57 15.50
CA ASP A 383 28.53 5.71 14.78
C ASP A 383 28.40 5.20 13.33
N TYR A 384 29.28 5.71 12.47
CA TYR A 384 29.34 5.29 11.08
C TYR A 384 30.77 4.93 10.65
N PHE A 385 30.89 4.13 9.57
CA PHE A 385 32.18 3.73 8.99
C PHE A 385 32.06 3.47 7.49
N GLY A 386 33.22 3.34 6.83
CA GLY A 386 33.30 3.12 5.38
C GLY A 386 33.35 4.41 4.56
N GLU A 387 33.25 5.59 5.20
CA GLU A 387 33.29 6.91 4.59
C GLU A 387 34.64 7.23 3.93
N ILE A 388 35.76 6.80 4.52
CA ILE A 388 37.12 7.18 4.09
C ILE A 388 37.39 6.72 2.68
N GLY A 389 37.06 5.46 2.36
CA GLY A 389 37.25 4.91 1.03
C GLY A 389 36.37 5.59 -0.02
N LEU A 390 35.12 5.94 0.35
CA LEU A 390 34.20 6.64 -0.55
C LEU A 390 34.60 8.10 -0.81
N LEU A 391 35.07 8.81 0.22
CA LEU A 391 35.49 10.21 0.12
C LEU A 391 36.74 10.39 -0.74
N ASN A 392 37.67 9.42 -0.68
CA ASN A 392 38.98 9.51 -1.33
C ASN A 392 39.07 8.67 -2.61
N ASP A 393 37.98 8.01 -3.02
CA ASP A 393 37.96 7.02 -4.10
C ASP A 393 39.09 5.99 -3.98
N ALA A 394 39.26 5.46 -2.76
CA ALA A 394 40.38 4.60 -2.38
C ALA A 394 39.86 3.25 -1.81
N PRO A 395 40.68 2.20 -1.79
CA PRO A 395 40.33 0.96 -1.10
C PRO A 395 40.05 1.17 0.38
N ARG A 396 39.39 0.20 1.00
CA ARG A 396 39.06 0.19 2.44
C ARG A 396 40.33 0.27 3.27
N LEU A 397 40.40 1.22 4.18
CA LEU A 397 41.58 1.49 5.01
C LEU A 397 41.81 0.43 6.10
N ALA A 398 40.75 -0.24 6.54
CA ALA A 398 40.76 -1.17 7.67
C ALA A 398 39.72 -2.27 7.49
N THR A 399 39.89 -3.37 8.21
CA THR A 399 38.88 -4.42 8.36
C THR A 399 37.96 -4.05 9.50
N VAL A 400 36.63 -3.96 9.25
CA VAL A 400 35.60 -3.75 10.30
C VAL A 400 34.90 -5.09 10.55
N ARG A 401 34.85 -5.47 11.82
CA ARG A 401 34.28 -6.72 12.31
C ARG A 401 33.22 -6.46 13.37
N ALA A 402 32.09 -7.19 13.28
CA ALA A 402 31.06 -7.20 14.32
C ALA A 402 31.59 -7.81 15.62
N LYS A 403 31.43 -7.14 16.74
CA LYS A 403 31.79 -7.63 18.09
C LYS A 403 30.62 -8.30 18.77
N THR A 404 29.43 -7.80 18.52
CA THR A 404 28.14 -8.35 18.99
C THR A 404 27.28 -8.67 17.77
N SER A 405 26.03 -9.12 17.95
CA SER A 405 25.04 -9.04 16.88
C SER A 405 24.94 -7.57 16.46
N LEU A 406 25.19 -7.30 15.18
CA LEU A 406 25.36 -5.96 14.63
C LEU A 406 24.29 -5.71 13.56
N GLU A 407 23.54 -4.65 13.72
CA GLU A 407 22.58 -4.14 12.74
C GLU A 407 23.10 -2.82 12.20
N VAL A 408 23.25 -2.71 10.87
CA VAL A 408 23.74 -1.49 10.22
C VAL A 408 22.82 -1.06 9.10
N MET A 409 22.64 0.24 8.95
CA MET A 409 22.09 0.87 7.77
C MET A 409 23.20 1.02 6.74
N ALA A 410 23.04 0.43 5.55
CA ALA A 410 23.97 0.51 4.46
C ALA A 410 23.45 1.44 3.36
N LEU A 411 24.27 2.40 2.93
CA LEU A 411 23.99 3.30 1.82
C LEU A 411 24.96 3.01 0.68
N ASP A 412 24.46 2.95 -0.54
CA ASP A 412 25.31 2.89 -1.72
C ASP A 412 26.11 4.21 -1.93
N ARG A 413 27.11 4.15 -2.78
CA ARG A 413 28.00 5.29 -3.09
C ARG A 413 27.21 6.53 -3.53
N ASP A 414 26.17 6.35 -4.36
CA ASP A 414 25.39 7.45 -4.91
C ASP A 414 24.50 8.11 -3.85
N SER A 415 23.90 7.33 -2.98
CA SER A 415 23.09 7.83 -1.86
C SER A 415 23.95 8.58 -0.84
N PHE A 416 25.13 8.03 -0.50
CA PHE A 416 26.09 8.71 0.35
C PHE A 416 26.61 10.01 -0.27
N ALA A 417 26.94 10.01 -1.57
CA ALA A 417 27.39 11.21 -2.26
C ALA A 417 26.31 12.31 -2.32
N ARG A 418 25.03 11.92 -2.47
CA ARG A 418 23.90 12.89 -2.40
C ARG A 418 23.77 13.48 -1.01
N LEU A 419 23.84 12.64 0.02
CA LEU A 419 23.79 13.09 1.42
C LEU A 419 24.86 14.15 1.68
N LEU A 420 26.10 13.91 1.30
CA LEU A 420 27.20 14.88 1.50
C LEU A 420 27.02 16.17 0.73
N LYS A 421 26.53 16.11 -0.51
CA LYS A 421 26.38 17.30 -1.38
C LYS A 421 25.22 18.21 -0.99
N SER A 422 24.29 17.72 -0.18
CA SER A 422 23.11 18.48 0.21
C SER A 422 23.35 19.49 1.33
N SER A 423 24.41 19.28 2.15
CA SER A 423 24.76 20.15 3.26
C SER A 423 26.28 20.29 3.41
N GLN A 424 26.79 21.49 3.27
CA GLN A 424 28.22 21.80 3.48
C GLN A 424 28.63 21.44 4.93
N ALA A 425 27.75 21.65 5.89
CA ALA A 425 28.02 21.35 7.30
C ALA A 425 28.21 19.84 7.52
N THR A 426 27.38 19.00 6.87
CA THR A 426 27.53 17.54 6.94
C THR A 426 28.79 17.08 6.22
N GLU A 427 29.10 17.62 5.05
CA GLU A 427 30.32 17.29 4.33
C GLU A 427 31.56 17.63 5.16
N ASP A 428 31.61 18.81 5.77
CA ASP A 428 32.72 19.26 6.61
C ASP A 428 32.87 18.36 7.85
N GLU A 429 31.76 17.97 8.50
CA GLU A 429 31.75 17.09 9.64
C GLU A 429 32.30 15.70 9.30
N VAL A 430 31.77 15.08 8.24
CA VAL A 430 32.18 13.74 7.79
C VAL A 430 33.66 13.77 7.37
N ARG A 431 34.11 14.79 6.67
CA ARG A 431 35.53 14.96 6.28
C ARG A 431 36.44 15.16 7.49
N ARG A 432 35.98 15.90 8.51
CA ARG A 432 36.71 16.09 9.78
C ARG A 432 36.90 14.79 10.51
N VAL A 433 35.83 13.99 10.66
CA VAL A 433 35.86 12.66 11.30
C VAL A 433 36.79 11.72 10.53
N ALA A 434 36.67 11.67 9.20
CA ALA A 434 37.50 10.84 8.33
C ALA A 434 39.00 11.19 8.44
N ALA A 435 39.35 12.48 8.46
CA ALA A 435 40.71 12.94 8.64
C ALA A 435 41.29 12.57 10.01
N GLY A 436 40.50 12.64 11.07
CA GLY A 436 40.89 12.18 12.41
C GLY A 436 41.22 10.68 12.44
N ARG A 437 40.35 9.88 11.84
CA ARG A 437 40.52 8.40 11.75
C ARG A 437 41.71 8.00 10.90
N THR A 438 41.97 8.70 9.80
CA THR A 438 43.13 8.43 8.93
C THR A 438 44.45 8.70 9.68
N ARG A 439 44.51 9.78 10.49
CA ARG A 439 45.70 10.06 11.32
C ARG A 439 45.93 9.00 12.40
N ALA A 440 44.87 8.49 13.00
CA ALA A 440 44.95 7.42 14.02
C ALA A 440 45.42 6.08 13.42
N ALA A 441 45.12 5.84 12.16
CA ALA A 441 45.52 4.64 11.41
C ALA A 441 46.92 4.72 10.80
N SER A 442 47.58 5.90 10.77
CA SER A 442 48.95 6.03 10.27
C SER A 442 49.94 5.55 11.36
N PRO A 443 50.83 4.63 11.06
CA PRO A 443 51.86 4.19 12.02
C PRO A 443 52.73 5.39 12.42
N ARG A 444 52.92 5.57 13.76
CA ARG A 444 53.88 6.51 14.30
C ARG A 444 55.30 5.99 14.06
#